data_671239fd7b6aeec43651b009ee4ff744
#
_entry.id   671239fd7b6aeec43651b009ee4ff744
#
_cell.length_a   1.000
_cell.length_b   1.000
_cell.length_c   1.000
_cell.angle_alpha   90.00
_cell.angle_beta   90.00
_cell.angle_gamma   90.00
#
_symmetry.space_group_name_H-M   'P 1'
#
loop_
_entity.id
_entity.type
_entity.pdbx_description
1 polymer ?
#
loop_
_entity_poly.entity_id
_entity_poly.type
_entity_poly.pdbx_seq_one_letter_code
_entity_poly.pdbx_strand_id
1 'polypeptide(L)'
;MKKIAVAVLVGLALGGIGVANAAGYKNTVSIGYAYTDLSGWLSGNANGANIKYNWEDLDSGFGAMGSVTYTSADINNYGYKVGNADYTSLLVGPSYRFNDYLSAYVMIGAANGHIKDNWGNSDNKTAFAYGAGIQLNPVENIAVNASYEHTRFSTDADSDVKAGTWVLGVGYSF
;
A
#
# COMPACT_ATOMS: atom_id res chain seq x y z
N MET A 1 6.02 -5.74 -19.58
CA MET A 1 6.02 -4.35 -19.06
C MET A 1 5.72 -4.25 -17.55
N LYS A 2 5.05 -5.23 -16.92
CA LYS A 2 4.70 -5.22 -15.47
C LYS A 2 5.92 -5.30 -14.53
N LYS A 3 7.02 -5.95 -14.94
CA LYS A 3 8.25 -6.07 -14.14
C LYS A 3 9.06 -4.77 -14.03
N ILE A 4 8.84 -3.83 -14.94
CA ILE A 4 9.58 -2.55 -14.99
C ILE A 4 9.01 -1.55 -13.98
N ALA A 5 7.69 -1.52 -13.77
CA ALA A 5 7.07 -0.60 -12.82
C ALA A 5 7.45 -0.89 -11.35
N VAL A 6 7.52 -2.18 -10.98
CA VAL A 6 7.97 -2.59 -9.65
C VAL A 6 9.46 -2.30 -9.46
N ALA A 7 10.29 -2.50 -10.50
CA ALA A 7 11.72 -2.21 -10.45
C ALA A 7 12.02 -0.70 -10.32
N VAL A 8 11.24 0.15 -10.96
CA VAL A 8 11.38 1.62 -10.87
C VAL A 8 11.01 2.13 -9.47
N LEU A 9 9.97 1.58 -8.85
CA LEU A 9 9.56 1.95 -7.49
C LEU A 9 10.53 1.46 -6.43
N VAL A 10 11.07 0.25 -6.58
CA VAL A 10 12.16 -0.26 -5.73
C VAL A 10 13.44 0.57 -5.95
N GLY A 11 13.73 0.97 -7.19
CA GLY A 11 14.87 1.83 -7.52
C GLY A 11 14.78 3.23 -6.92
N LEU A 12 13.59 3.83 -6.87
CA LEU A 12 13.36 5.12 -6.21
C LEU A 12 13.47 5.03 -4.69
N ALA A 13 12.97 3.96 -4.10
CA ALA A 13 13.13 3.69 -2.67
C ALA A 13 14.59 3.43 -2.29
N LEU A 14 15.35 2.72 -3.12
CA LEU A 14 16.76 2.41 -2.89
C LEU A 14 17.69 3.56 -3.30
N GLY A 15 17.30 4.40 -4.27
CA GLY A 15 18.06 5.59 -4.67
C GLY A 15 18.08 6.70 -3.62
N GLY A 16 17.09 6.71 -2.71
CA GLY A 16 17.05 7.61 -1.54
C GLY A 16 17.90 7.15 -0.34
N ILE A 17 18.40 5.90 -0.35
CA ILE A 17 19.19 5.32 0.76
C ILE A 17 20.58 6.00 0.92
N GLY A 18 20.99 6.83 -0.04
CA GLY A 18 22.28 7.54 -0.02
C GLY A 18 22.24 8.92 0.63
N VAL A 19 21.13 9.37 1.20
CA VAL A 19 21.11 10.63 1.96
C VAL A 19 21.58 10.32 3.37
N ALA A 20 22.87 10.51 3.59
CA ALA A 20 23.45 10.52 4.92
C ALA A 20 22.54 11.30 5.87
N ASN A 21 22.40 10.80 7.11
CA ASN A 21 21.81 11.51 8.24
C ASN A 21 22.20 13.00 8.21
N ALA A 22 21.43 13.80 7.49
CA ALA A 22 21.43 15.23 7.68
C ALA A 22 20.74 15.43 9.04
N ALA A 23 21.47 15.92 10.03
CA ALA A 23 20.94 16.21 11.34
C ALA A 23 19.58 16.91 11.20
N GLY A 24 18.53 16.29 11.75
CA GLY A 24 17.16 16.83 11.73
C GLY A 24 16.11 16.04 10.95
N TYR A 25 16.47 15.01 10.19
CA TYR A 25 15.50 14.20 9.42
C TYR A 25 15.65 12.70 9.70
N LYS A 26 14.54 11.99 9.68
CA LYS A 26 14.48 10.52 9.81
C LYS A 26 13.79 9.93 8.58
N ASN A 27 14.43 8.97 7.98
CA ASN A 27 13.88 8.24 6.85
C ASN A 27 13.58 6.79 7.27
N THR A 28 12.44 6.26 6.85
CA THR A 28 12.07 4.88 7.12
C THR A 28 11.60 4.20 5.85
N VAL A 29 12.22 3.09 5.50
CA VAL A 29 11.77 2.19 4.44
C VAL A 29 11.18 0.94 5.08
N SER A 30 9.98 0.55 4.66
CA SER A 30 9.27 -0.60 5.22
C SER A 30 8.77 -1.54 4.13
N ILE A 31 8.77 -2.82 4.43
CA ILE A 31 8.09 -3.85 3.67
C ILE A 31 6.99 -4.46 4.53
N GLY A 32 5.88 -4.83 3.92
CA GLY A 32 4.72 -5.33 4.65
C GLY A 32 3.97 -6.41 3.91
N TYR A 33 3.19 -7.17 4.67
CA TYR A 33 2.18 -8.08 4.17
C TYR A 33 0.86 -7.33 4.05
N ALA A 34 0.21 -7.44 2.91
CA ALA A 34 -1.08 -6.83 2.62
C ALA A 34 -2.16 -7.92 2.49
N TYR A 35 -3.26 -7.71 3.20
CA TYR A 35 -4.46 -8.54 3.11
C TYR A 35 -5.63 -7.67 2.70
N THR A 36 -6.21 -7.95 1.55
CA THR A 36 -7.35 -7.22 0.98
C THR A 36 -8.60 -8.07 1.06
N ASP A 37 -9.64 -7.53 1.68
CA ASP A 37 -11.01 -8.07 1.69
C ASP A 37 -11.81 -7.34 0.59
N LEU A 38 -12.34 -8.10 -0.34
CA LEU A 38 -13.22 -7.63 -1.41
C LEU A 38 -14.66 -7.89 -1.03
N SER A 39 -15.47 -6.84 -0.99
CA SER A 39 -16.89 -6.89 -0.65
C SER A 39 -17.74 -6.31 -1.78
N GLY A 40 -18.86 -6.96 -2.08
CA GLY A 40 -19.77 -6.60 -3.14
C GLY A 40 -20.22 -7.82 -3.93
N TRP A 41 -20.47 -7.68 -5.23
CA TRP A 41 -20.81 -8.83 -6.08
C TRP A 41 -19.60 -9.78 -6.29
N LEU A 42 -18.38 -9.29 -6.07
CA LEU A 42 -17.14 -10.07 -6.05
C LEU A 42 -16.64 -10.14 -4.60
N SER A 43 -17.02 -11.19 -3.88
CA SER A 43 -16.50 -11.40 -2.52
C SER A 43 -15.31 -12.37 -2.57
N GLY A 44 -14.23 -12.01 -1.89
CA GLY A 44 -13.01 -12.82 -1.84
C GLY A 44 -11.88 -12.12 -1.11
N ASN A 45 -10.79 -12.82 -0.94
CA ASN A 45 -9.61 -12.31 -0.25
C ASN A 45 -8.42 -12.31 -1.19
N ALA A 46 -7.65 -11.24 -1.19
CA ALA A 46 -6.39 -11.11 -1.91
C ALA A 46 -5.24 -10.89 -0.93
N ASN A 47 -4.11 -11.47 -1.23
CA ASN A 47 -2.90 -11.34 -0.42
C ASN A 47 -1.77 -10.77 -1.26
N GLY A 48 -0.84 -10.07 -0.61
CA GLY A 48 0.27 -9.50 -1.33
C GLY A 48 1.27 -8.77 -0.46
N ALA A 49 1.99 -7.86 -1.09
CA ALA A 49 3.07 -7.11 -0.48
C ALA A 49 2.80 -5.61 -0.54
N ASN A 50 3.39 -4.91 0.42
CA ASN A 50 3.38 -3.47 0.51
C ASN A 50 4.78 -2.94 0.74
N ILE A 51 5.08 -1.77 0.17
CA ILE A 51 6.30 -1.00 0.44
C ILE A 51 5.85 0.38 0.88
N LYS A 52 6.44 0.88 1.96
CA LYS A 52 6.24 2.24 2.46
C LYS A 52 7.55 2.98 2.59
N TYR A 53 7.48 4.27 2.37
CA TYR A 53 8.57 5.21 2.67
C TYR A 53 8.00 6.35 3.50
N ASN A 54 8.61 6.61 4.66
CA ASN A 54 8.28 7.72 5.54
C ASN A 54 9.50 8.63 5.68
N TRP A 55 9.30 9.91 5.41
CA TRP A 55 10.24 10.98 5.68
C TRP A 55 9.68 11.83 6.81
N GLU A 56 10.45 12.08 7.85
CA GLU A 56 10.04 12.84 9.03
C GLU A 56 11.09 13.88 9.38
N ASP A 57 10.66 15.12 9.59
CA ASP A 57 11.44 16.18 10.21
C ASP A 57 11.39 16.03 11.74
N LEU A 58 12.54 15.85 12.36
CA LEU A 58 12.65 15.59 13.79
C LEU A 58 12.38 16.81 14.67
N ASP A 59 12.57 18.01 14.11
CA ASP A 59 12.38 19.26 14.84
C ASP A 59 10.90 19.64 14.94
N SER A 60 10.17 19.50 13.83
CA SER A 60 8.74 19.83 13.78
C SER A 60 7.81 18.65 14.03
N GLY A 61 8.30 17.42 13.86
CA GLY A 61 7.52 16.20 13.89
C GLY A 61 6.66 15.95 12.65
N PHE A 62 6.64 16.88 11.68
CA PHE A 62 5.92 16.69 10.43
C PHE A 62 6.70 15.83 9.45
N GLY A 63 5.97 15.06 8.63
CA GLY A 63 6.58 14.22 7.63
C GLY A 63 5.64 13.92 6.46
N ALA A 64 6.14 13.08 5.56
CA ALA A 64 5.41 12.60 4.41
C ALA A 64 5.55 11.08 4.28
N MET A 65 4.42 10.40 4.07
CA MET A 65 4.34 8.96 3.86
C MET A 65 3.95 8.66 2.42
N GLY A 66 4.65 7.71 1.80
CA GLY A 66 4.29 7.09 0.54
C GLY A 66 4.08 5.59 0.72
N SER A 67 3.08 5.02 0.06
CA SER A 67 2.72 3.61 0.13
C SER A 67 2.40 3.05 -1.23
N VAL A 68 2.95 1.88 -1.54
CA VAL A 68 2.59 1.08 -2.72
C VAL A 68 2.18 -0.29 -2.25
N THR A 69 0.97 -0.70 -2.62
CA THR A 69 0.43 -2.02 -2.28
C THR A 69 0.15 -2.81 -3.56
N TYR A 70 0.49 -4.07 -3.56
CA TYR A 70 0.10 -5.03 -4.60
C TYR A 70 -0.46 -6.28 -3.95
N THR A 71 -1.70 -6.64 -4.30
CA THR A 71 -2.32 -7.90 -3.87
C THR A 71 -2.91 -8.63 -5.06
N SER A 72 -2.95 -9.96 -4.99
CA SER A 72 -3.50 -10.81 -6.03
C SER A 72 -4.37 -11.90 -5.40
N ALA A 73 -5.48 -12.20 -6.06
CA ALA A 73 -6.39 -13.29 -5.69
C ALA A 73 -6.64 -14.19 -6.89
N ASP A 74 -6.73 -15.49 -6.63
CA ASP A 74 -7.21 -16.45 -7.60
C ASP A 74 -8.74 -16.56 -7.49
N ILE A 75 -9.44 -16.33 -8.59
CA ILE A 75 -10.89 -16.51 -8.66
C ILE A 75 -11.16 -17.99 -8.95
N ASN A 76 -11.71 -18.70 -7.97
CA ASN A 76 -12.08 -20.10 -8.11
C ASN A 76 -13.60 -20.24 -8.23
N ASN A 77 -14.08 -20.99 -9.22
CA ASN A 77 -15.47 -21.39 -9.36
C ASN A 77 -15.56 -22.91 -9.44
N TYR A 78 -16.34 -23.55 -8.53
CA TYR A 78 -16.46 -25.00 -8.41
C TYR A 78 -15.13 -25.78 -8.34
N GLY A 79 -14.09 -25.17 -7.69
CA GLY A 79 -12.78 -25.83 -7.54
C GLY A 79 -11.83 -25.67 -8.75
N TYR A 80 -12.24 -24.96 -9.79
CA TYR A 80 -11.39 -24.63 -10.94
C TYR A 80 -11.04 -23.15 -10.94
N LYS A 81 -9.77 -22.84 -11.23
CA LYS A 81 -9.29 -21.46 -11.38
C LYS A 81 -9.85 -20.87 -12.68
N VAL A 82 -10.75 -19.89 -12.55
CA VAL A 82 -11.44 -19.25 -13.68
C VAL A 82 -10.87 -17.87 -14.02
N GLY A 83 -10.00 -17.32 -13.17
CA GLY A 83 -9.39 -16.01 -13.42
C GLY A 83 -8.47 -15.54 -12.28
N ASN A 84 -7.87 -14.38 -12.47
CA ASN A 84 -7.06 -13.68 -11.47
C ASN A 84 -7.59 -12.26 -11.32
N ALA A 85 -7.63 -11.78 -10.06
CA ALA A 85 -7.87 -10.39 -9.73
C ALA A 85 -6.60 -9.81 -9.11
N ASP A 86 -6.05 -8.77 -9.72
CA ASP A 86 -4.89 -8.04 -9.21
C ASP A 86 -5.37 -6.68 -8.70
N TYR A 87 -4.90 -6.26 -7.54
CA TYR A 87 -5.11 -4.94 -6.97
C TYR A 87 -3.76 -4.26 -6.76
N THR A 88 -3.65 -3.01 -7.18
CA THR A 88 -2.46 -2.18 -6.96
C THR A 88 -2.90 -0.82 -6.48
N SER A 89 -2.34 -0.30 -5.40
CA SER A 89 -2.57 1.07 -4.94
C SER A 89 -1.28 1.86 -4.83
N LEU A 90 -1.39 3.18 -5.03
CA LEU A 90 -0.36 4.17 -4.77
C LEU A 90 -0.99 5.29 -3.96
N LEU A 91 -0.53 5.45 -2.72
CA LEU A 91 -1.02 6.47 -1.80
C LEU A 91 0.12 7.32 -1.28
N VAL A 92 -0.17 8.59 -1.04
CA VAL A 92 0.75 9.54 -0.42
C VAL A 92 -0.02 10.43 0.56
N GLY A 93 0.66 10.94 1.58
CA GLY A 93 0.03 11.86 2.51
C GLY A 93 0.94 12.30 3.64
N PRO A 94 0.46 13.19 4.51
CA PRO A 94 1.20 13.65 5.66
C PRO A 94 1.36 12.57 6.73
N SER A 95 2.48 12.60 7.42
CA SER A 95 2.73 11.91 8.67
C SER A 95 3.02 12.90 9.78
N TYR A 96 2.78 12.50 11.01
CA TYR A 96 3.11 13.28 12.19
C TYR A 96 3.68 12.38 13.27
N ARG A 97 4.84 12.76 13.79
CA ARG A 97 5.56 12.09 14.85
C ARG A 97 5.17 12.71 16.20
N PHE A 98 4.47 11.95 17.03
CA PHE A 98 4.05 12.39 18.35
C PHE A 98 5.19 12.33 19.38
N ASN A 99 6.06 11.34 19.24
CA ASN A 99 7.23 11.12 20.08
C ASN A 99 8.22 10.18 19.36
N ASP A 100 9.31 9.81 20.02
CA ASP A 100 10.36 8.97 19.44
C ASP A 100 9.90 7.56 19.06
N TYR A 101 8.77 7.12 19.57
CA TYR A 101 8.25 5.77 19.39
C TYR A 101 7.02 5.68 18.50
N LEU A 102 6.28 6.78 18.29
CA LEU A 102 4.98 6.74 17.64
C LEU A 102 4.82 7.86 16.61
N SER A 103 4.53 7.48 15.39
CA SER A 103 4.03 8.35 14.33
C SER A 103 2.67 7.85 13.82
N ALA A 104 1.82 8.76 13.35
CA ALA A 104 0.61 8.43 12.64
C ALA A 104 0.60 9.12 11.28
N TYR A 105 -0.16 8.56 10.33
CA TYR A 105 -0.25 9.10 8.99
C TYR A 105 -1.63 8.87 8.38
N VAL A 106 -2.00 9.76 7.47
CA VAL A 106 -3.16 9.61 6.59
C VAL A 106 -2.70 9.74 5.15
N MET A 107 -3.32 8.99 4.26
CA MET A 107 -2.89 8.92 2.86
C MET A 107 -4.08 8.95 1.93
N ILE A 108 -3.89 9.54 0.76
CA ILE A 108 -4.84 9.54 -0.35
C ILE A 108 -4.10 9.16 -1.64
N GLY A 109 -4.82 8.63 -2.60
CA GLY A 109 -4.24 8.27 -3.88
C GLY A 109 -5.18 7.53 -4.80
N ALA A 110 -4.62 6.67 -5.61
CA ALA A 110 -5.37 5.88 -6.58
C ALA A 110 -5.07 4.39 -6.43
N ALA A 111 -6.09 3.60 -6.68
CA ALA A 111 -5.97 2.14 -6.79
C ALA A 111 -6.45 1.68 -8.16
N ASN A 112 -5.81 0.67 -8.69
CA ASN A 112 -6.15 0.02 -9.94
C ASN A 112 -6.49 -1.45 -9.67
N GLY A 113 -7.71 -1.84 -10.04
CA GLY A 113 -8.17 -3.22 -10.07
C GLY A 113 -8.05 -3.77 -11.48
N HIS A 114 -7.41 -4.92 -11.64
CA HIS A 114 -7.26 -5.62 -12.90
C HIS A 114 -7.79 -7.03 -12.79
N ILE A 115 -8.83 -7.31 -13.56
CA ILE A 115 -9.45 -8.65 -13.64
C ILE A 115 -9.09 -9.27 -14.99
N LYS A 116 -8.57 -10.48 -14.97
CA LYS A 116 -8.33 -11.31 -16.16
C LYS A 116 -9.22 -12.53 -16.12
N ASP A 117 -10.00 -12.70 -17.19
CA ASP A 117 -10.74 -13.92 -17.45
C ASP A 117 -9.90 -14.87 -18.33
N ASN A 118 -10.08 -16.17 -18.17
CA ASN A 118 -9.42 -17.20 -19.00
C ASN A 118 -9.81 -17.13 -20.50
N TRP A 119 -10.81 -16.32 -20.85
CA TRP A 119 -11.28 -16.09 -22.23
C TRP A 119 -10.59 -14.93 -22.92
N GLY A 120 -9.57 -14.31 -22.27
CA GLY A 120 -8.76 -13.24 -22.86
C GLY A 120 -9.32 -11.83 -22.67
N ASN A 121 -10.46 -11.67 -22.00
CA ASN A 121 -10.96 -10.34 -21.63
C ASN A 121 -10.18 -9.81 -20.41
N SER A 122 -9.77 -8.56 -20.51
CA SER A 122 -9.14 -7.85 -19.40
C SER A 122 -9.87 -6.53 -19.14
N ASP A 123 -10.32 -6.33 -17.93
CA ASP A 123 -10.92 -5.08 -17.49
C ASP A 123 -10.02 -4.39 -16.46
N ASN A 124 -9.82 -3.09 -16.66
CA ASN A 124 -9.02 -2.24 -15.79
C ASN A 124 -9.90 -1.13 -15.24
N LYS A 125 -10.01 -1.04 -13.92
CA LYS A 125 -10.71 0.07 -13.27
C LYS A 125 -9.80 0.78 -12.29
N THR A 126 -9.74 2.10 -12.40
CA THR A 126 -9.01 2.95 -11.45
C THR A 126 -10.03 3.64 -10.55
N ALA A 127 -9.74 3.68 -9.26
CA ALA A 127 -10.58 4.29 -8.26
C ALA A 127 -9.76 5.13 -7.27
N PHE A 128 -10.43 6.06 -6.61
CA PHE A 128 -9.85 6.80 -5.51
C PHE A 128 -9.65 5.88 -4.31
N ALA A 129 -8.49 6.00 -3.66
CA ALA A 129 -8.12 5.24 -2.48
C ALA A 129 -7.68 6.20 -1.37
N TYR A 130 -7.99 5.85 -0.14
CA TYR A 130 -7.52 6.56 1.04
C TYR A 130 -7.20 5.58 2.15
N GLY A 131 -6.35 5.99 3.08
CA GLY A 131 -5.94 5.14 4.18
C GLY A 131 -5.37 5.92 5.34
N ALA A 132 -5.23 5.22 6.46
CA ALA A 132 -4.58 5.75 7.65
C ALA A 132 -3.79 4.63 8.34
N GLY A 133 -2.78 5.02 9.10
CA GLY A 133 -1.99 4.05 9.83
C GLY A 133 -1.11 4.68 10.90
N ILE A 134 -0.43 3.80 11.60
CA ILE A 134 0.54 4.14 12.63
C ILE A 134 1.88 3.45 12.34
N GLN A 135 2.95 4.08 12.77
CA GLN A 135 4.30 3.53 12.79
C GLN A 135 4.82 3.59 14.21
N LEU A 136 5.30 2.46 14.70
CA LEU A 136 5.97 2.32 15.99
C LEU A 136 7.46 2.09 15.73
N ASN A 137 8.30 2.81 16.46
CA ASN A 137 9.75 2.65 16.46
C ASN A 137 10.21 2.15 17.82
N PRO A 138 10.14 0.83 18.10
CA PRO A 138 10.52 0.29 19.41
C PRO A 138 12.00 0.51 19.74
N VAL A 139 12.83 0.64 18.72
CA VAL A 139 14.23 1.08 18.77
C VAL A 139 14.50 2.03 17.61
N GLU A 140 15.56 2.82 17.68
CA GLU A 140 15.86 3.92 16.74
C GLU A 140 15.83 3.51 15.26
N ASN A 141 16.33 2.31 14.95
CA ASN A 141 16.48 1.84 13.58
C ASN A 141 15.40 0.86 13.12
N ILE A 142 14.48 0.44 13.98
CA ILE A 142 13.43 -0.53 13.63
C ILE A 142 12.08 0.14 13.70
N ALA A 143 11.31 0.00 12.62
CA ALA A 143 9.94 0.45 12.55
C ALA A 143 8.99 -0.75 12.37
N VAL A 144 7.85 -0.70 13.03
CA VAL A 144 6.70 -1.60 12.80
C VAL A 144 5.53 -0.72 12.41
N ASN A 145 4.86 -1.03 11.31
CA ASN A 145 3.73 -0.24 10.87
C ASN A 145 2.48 -1.10 10.67
N ALA A 146 1.34 -0.48 10.96
CA ALA A 146 0.02 -1.03 10.69
C ALA A 146 -0.83 0.03 9.99
N SER A 147 -1.52 -0.33 8.92
CA SER A 147 -2.41 0.58 8.20
C SER A 147 -3.62 -0.12 7.64
N TYR A 148 -4.66 0.67 7.40
CA TYR A 148 -5.85 0.28 6.68
C TYR A 148 -6.06 1.21 5.49
N GLU A 149 -6.27 0.63 4.31
CA GLU A 149 -6.59 1.33 3.07
C GLU A 149 -8.00 0.96 2.62
N HIS A 150 -8.74 1.93 2.11
CA HIS A 150 -10.08 1.73 1.58
C HIS A 150 -10.18 2.28 0.17
N THR A 151 -10.77 1.47 -0.72
CA THR A 151 -11.00 1.82 -2.12
C THR A 151 -12.42 1.43 -2.50
N ARG A 152 -13.11 2.31 -3.25
CA ARG A 152 -14.43 2.03 -3.80
C ARG A 152 -14.39 2.14 -5.32
N PHE A 153 -14.64 1.04 -5.98
CA PHE A 153 -14.77 0.95 -7.43
C PHE A 153 -16.25 1.12 -7.78
N SER A 154 -16.60 2.23 -8.40
CA SER A 154 -17.97 2.44 -8.93
C SER A 154 -18.12 1.76 -10.28
N THR A 155 -19.18 0.98 -10.44
CA THR A 155 -19.56 0.35 -11.71
C THR A 155 -20.89 0.94 -12.16
N ASP A 156 -21.03 1.22 -13.46
CA ASP A 156 -22.21 1.86 -14.07
C ASP A 156 -23.54 1.10 -13.88
N ALA A 157 -23.51 -0.07 -13.26
CA ALA A 157 -24.65 -0.95 -12.99
C ALA A 157 -24.91 -1.13 -11.49
N ASP A 158 -25.05 -0.04 -10.72
CA ASP A 158 -25.53 -0.05 -9.31
C ASP A 158 -24.84 -1.11 -8.38
N SER A 159 -23.66 -1.56 -8.75
CA SER A 159 -22.91 -2.61 -8.05
C SER A 159 -21.50 -2.13 -7.71
N ASP A 160 -21.37 -1.42 -6.58
CA ASP A 160 -20.08 -0.99 -6.06
C ASP A 160 -19.29 -2.17 -5.52
N VAL A 161 -18.01 -2.25 -5.89
CA VAL A 161 -17.02 -3.14 -5.26
C VAL A 161 -16.18 -2.32 -4.29
N LYS A 162 -16.15 -2.74 -3.05
CA LYS A 162 -15.32 -2.15 -2.01
C LYS A 162 -14.14 -3.05 -1.72
N ALA A 163 -12.96 -2.47 -1.63
CA ALA A 163 -11.74 -3.15 -1.22
C ALA A 163 -11.23 -2.52 0.09
N GLY A 164 -11.14 -3.31 1.13
CA GLY A 164 -10.52 -2.95 2.40
C GLY A 164 -9.20 -3.70 2.55
N THR A 165 -8.08 -2.98 2.65
CA THR A 165 -6.74 -3.60 2.72
C THR A 165 -6.07 -3.30 4.05
N TRP A 166 -5.79 -4.34 4.82
CA TRP A 166 -4.95 -4.29 6.00
C TRP A 166 -3.49 -4.53 5.62
N VAL A 167 -2.60 -3.73 6.16
CA VAL A 167 -1.16 -3.88 5.96
C VAL A 167 -0.45 -3.90 7.30
N LEU A 168 0.39 -4.92 7.49
CA LEU A 168 1.33 -5.01 8.60
C LEU A 168 2.73 -5.10 8.03
N GLY A 169 3.65 -4.27 8.52
CA GLY A 169 5.00 -4.19 7.98
C GLY A 169 6.06 -3.93 9.01
N VAL A 170 7.30 -4.22 8.61
CA VAL A 170 8.51 -3.91 9.35
C VAL A 170 9.41 -3.06 8.48
N GLY A 171 10.17 -2.15 9.08
CA GLY A 171 11.02 -1.22 8.37
C GLY A 171 12.32 -0.93 9.10
N TYR A 172 13.20 -0.31 8.36
CA TYR A 172 14.47 0.21 8.84
C TYR A 172 14.47 1.74 8.74
N SER A 173 14.83 2.37 9.84
CA SER A 173 14.94 3.83 9.96
C SER A 173 16.42 4.24 10.00
N PHE A 174 16.75 5.31 9.27
CA PHE A 174 18.10 5.85 9.15
C PHE A 174 18.09 7.36 8.99
#